data_6efac0602733b40b68ec11ce3b035b8f
#
_entry.id   6efac0602733b40b68ec11ce3b035b8f
#
_cell.length_a   1.000
_cell.length_b   1.000
_cell.length_c   1.000
_cell.angle_alpha   90.00
_cell.angle_beta   90.00
_cell.angle_gamma   90.00
#
_symmetry.space_group_name_H-M   'P 1'
#
loop_
_entity.id
_entity.type
_entity.pdbx_description
1 polymer ?
#
loop_
_entity_poly.entity_id
_entity_poly.type
_entity_poly.pdbx_seq_one_letter_code
_entity_poly.pdbx_strand_id
1 'polypeptide(L)' 'MSGYLLQHRHEPQECGVVFASFKGHDSPLRRQATLASCRSGGHAIWWTVEAETEADALRLLPYYVAERTTATSVSEVEIP' A
#
# COMPACT_ATOMS: atom_id res chain seq x y z
N MET A 1 -13.72 5.58 -11.64
CA MET A 1 -12.48 5.34 -10.87
C MET A 1 -11.80 4.09 -11.37
N SER A 2 -10.48 4.04 -11.20
CA SER A 2 -9.67 2.90 -11.65
C SER A 2 -9.12 2.16 -10.45
N GLY A 3 -8.90 0.85 -10.63
CA GLY A 3 -8.23 0.03 -9.62
C GLY A 3 -6.73 0.20 -9.70
N TYR A 4 -6.07 0.25 -8.55
CA TYR A 4 -4.62 0.32 -8.46
C TYR A 4 -4.11 -0.72 -7.48
N LEU A 5 -3.05 -1.40 -7.86
CA LEU A 5 -2.28 -2.23 -6.95
C LEU A 5 -1.13 -1.39 -6.41
N LEU A 6 -1.11 -1.22 -5.10
CA LEU A 6 -0.02 -0.53 -4.42
C LEU A 6 0.94 -1.57 -3.88
N GLN A 7 2.20 -1.48 -4.26
CA GLN A 7 3.25 -2.37 -3.77
C GLN A 7 4.30 -1.53 -3.05
N HIS A 8 4.43 -1.80 -1.76
CA HIS A 8 5.35 -1.11 -0.87
C HIS A 8 6.48 -2.05 -0.46
N ARG A 9 7.69 -1.53 -0.39
CA ARG A 9 8.85 -2.26 0.15
C ARG A 9 9.58 -1.39 1.15
N HIS A 10 10.09 -2.02 2.20
CA HIS A 10 10.90 -1.33 3.19
C HIS A 10 11.98 -2.28 3.71
N GLU A 11 13.01 -1.69 4.34
CA GLU A 11 14.06 -2.47 4.97
C GLU A 11 13.58 -3.01 6.32
N PRO A 12 14.18 -4.11 6.83
CA PRO A 12 13.74 -4.70 8.10
C PRO A 12 13.71 -3.71 9.25
N GLN A 13 14.68 -2.81 9.33
CA GLN A 13 14.75 -1.82 10.41
C GLN A 13 13.69 -0.73 10.30
N GLU A 14 13.04 -0.61 9.14
CA GLU A 14 11.99 0.39 8.92
C GLU A 14 10.60 -0.12 9.27
N CYS A 15 10.46 -1.41 9.55
CA CYS A 15 9.16 -2.05 9.75
C CYS A 15 8.30 -1.32 10.79
N GLY A 16 8.88 -1.01 11.95
CA GLY A 16 8.16 -0.30 13.01
C GLY A 16 7.73 1.11 12.59
N VAL A 17 8.60 1.83 11.88
CA VAL A 17 8.31 3.18 11.41
C VAL A 17 7.18 3.17 10.37
N VAL A 18 7.21 2.19 9.45
CA VAL A 18 6.17 2.06 8.43
C VAL A 18 4.80 1.92 9.06
N PHE A 19 4.64 0.98 9.99
CA PHE A 19 3.33 0.78 10.61
C PHE A 19 2.93 1.94 11.52
N ALA A 20 3.89 2.53 12.24
CA ALA A 20 3.62 3.67 13.10
C ALA A 20 3.20 4.92 12.30
N SER A 21 3.68 5.07 11.07
CA SER A 21 3.37 6.25 10.26
C SER A 21 1.89 6.38 9.91
N PHE A 22 1.12 5.28 9.99
CA PHE A 22 -0.31 5.33 9.77
C PHE A 22 -1.07 6.01 10.91
N LYS A 23 -0.48 6.11 12.10
CA LYS A 23 -1.12 6.77 13.22
C LYS A 23 -1.28 8.26 12.91
N GLY A 24 -2.49 8.77 13.05
CA GLY A 24 -2.79 10.16 12.75
C GLY A 24 -3.00 10.45 11.26
N HIS A 25 -2.75 9.50 10.38
CA HIS A 25 -3.03 9.66 8.96
C HIS A 25 -4.49 9.28 8.68
N ASP A 26 -5.25 10.20 8.10
CA ASP A 26 -6.66 9.96 7.81
C ASP A 26 -6.78 9.16 6.49
N SER A 27 -7.02 7.87 6.62
CA SER A 27 -7.10 6.98 5.46
C SER A 27 -8.05 5.83 5.73
N PRO A 28 -8.85 5.42 4.72
CA PRO A 28 -9.71 4.25 4.85
C PRO A 28 -8.92 2.94 4.95
N LEU A 29 -7.62 2.97 4.66
CA LEU A 29 -6.78 1.78 4.76
C LEU A 29 -6.42 1.42 6.20
N ARG A 30 -6.60 2.34 7.14
CA ARG A 30 -6.32 2.07 8.54
C ARG A 30 -7.29 1.03 9.09
N ARG A 31 -6.76 0.13 9.92
CA ARG A 31 -7.55 -0.92 10.60
C ARG A 31 -8.17 -1.93 9.64
N GLN A 32 -7.69 -1.96 8.40
CA GLN A 32 -8.10 -2.96 7.42
C GLN A 32 -7.00 -4.01 7.29
N ALA A 33 -7.41 -5.23 7.07
CA ALA A 33 -6.46 -6.30 6.78
C ALA A 33 -5.86 -6.10 5.40
N THR A 34 -4.59 -6.38 5.26
CA THR A 34 -3.92 -6.33 3.96
C THR A 34 -2.87 -7.44 3.89
N LEU A 35 -2.30 -7.64 2.72
CA LEU A 35 -1.26 -8.63 2.52
C LEU A 35 0.11 -8.02 2.78
N ALA A 36 0.89 -8.70 3.59
CA ALA A 36 2.25 -8.26 3.88
C ALA A 36 3.13 -9.50 4.03
N SER A 37 4.38 -9.38 3.61
CA SER A 37 5.34 -10.47 3.70
C SER A 37 6.35 -10.30 4.83
N CYS A 38 6.13 -9.34 5.74
CA CYS A 38 7.07 -9.08 6.83
C CYS A 38 7.32 -10.31 7.71
N ARG A 39 6.28 -11.08 8.01
CA ARG A 39 6.40 -12.29 8.82
C ARG A 39 7.17 -13.39 8.12
N SER A 40 7.25 -13.32 6.79
CA SER A 40 7.99 -14.28 5.98
C SER A 40 9.38 -13.76 5.58
N GLY A 41 9.77 -12.58 6.10
CA GLY A 41 11.07 -11.97 5.84
C GLY A 41 11.14 -11.11 4.59
N GLY A 42 10.00 -10.89 3.90
CA GLY A 42 10.00 -10.19 2.63
C GLY A 42 9.85 -8.67 2.72
N HIS A 43 9.29 -8.17 3.81
CA HIS A 43 9.13 -6.74 4.08
C HIS A 43 8.45 -5.95 2.94
N ALA A 44 7.43 -6.55 2.34
CA ALA A 44 6.59 -5.90 1.35
C ALA A 44 5.14 -5.89 1.82
N ILE A 45 4.39 -4.90 1.37
CA ILE A 45 2.96 -4.78 1.69
C ILE A 45 2.23 -4.46 0.39
N TRP A 46 1.07 -5.06 0.21
CA TRP A 46 0.25 -4.86 -0.99
C TRP A 46 -1.15 -4.40 -0.60
N TRP A 47 -1.66 -3.40 -1.31
CA TRP A 47 -3.05 -2.96 -1.20
C TRP A 47 -3.66 -2.90 -2.59
N THR A 48 -4.96 -3.19 -2.68
CA THR A 48 -5.74 -2.93 -3.88
C THR A 48 -6.72 -1.81 -3.53
N VAL A 49 -6.66 -0.72 -4.27
CA VAL A 49 -7.47 0.46 -3.99
C VAL A 49 -8.12 0.97 -5.27
N GLU A 50 -9.15 1.80 -5.11
CA GLU A 50 -9.74 2.53 -6.24
C GLU A 50 -9.44 4.00 -6.09
N ALA A 51 -9.08 4.65 -7.19
CA ALA A 51 -8.76 6.07 -7.21
C ALA A 51 -8.90 6.60 -8.64
N GLU A 52 -8.95 7.91 -8.77
CA GLU A 52 -9.04 8.57 -10.08
C GLU A 52 -7.71 8.55 -10.79
N THR A 53 -6.62 8.73 -10.05
CA THR A 53 -5.27 8.79 -10.61
C THR A 53 -4.31 8.02 -9.72
N GLU A 54 -3.12 7.74 -10.26
CA GLU A 54 -2.04 7.12 -9.50
C GLU A 54 -1.68 7.96 -8.27
N ALA A 55 -1.61 9.29 -8.43
CA ALA A 55 -1.29 10.19 -7.32
C ALA A 55 -2.35 10.10 -6.22
N ASP A 56 -3.62 10.02 -6.58
CA ASP A 56 -4.70 9.89 -5.60
C ASP A 56 -4.61 8.55 -4.86
N ALA A 57 -4.24 7.49 -5.55
CA ALA A 57 -4.06 6.19 -4.92
C ALA A 57 -2.95 6.25 -3.87
N LEU A 58 -1.81 6.86 -4.22
CA LEU A 58 -0.69 6.99 -3.30
C LEU A 58 -0.99 7.88 -2.09
N ARG A 59 -1.91 8.85 -2.24
CA ARG A 59 -2.31 9.72 -1.12
C ARG A 59 -3.07 8.98 -0.02
N LEU A 60 -3.54 7.77 -0.28
CA LEU A 60 -4.15 6.94 0.75
C LEU A 60 -3.12 6.46 1.77
N LEU A 61 -1.85 6.55 1.43
CA LEU A 61 -0.74 6.14 2.28
C LEU A 61 -0.07 7.35 2.92
N PRO A 62 0.47 7.20 4.16
CA PRO A 62 1.33 8.24 4.72
C PRO A 62 2.51 8.49 3.78
N TYR A 63 3.02 9.73 3.77
CA TYR A 63 4.10 10.11 2.86
C TYR A 63 5.31 9.17 2.94
N TYR A 64 5.70 8.81 4.17
CA TYR A 64 6.83 7.89 4.38
C TYR A 64 6.64 6.58 3.63
N VAL A 65 5.41 6.05 3.67
CA VAL A 65 5.07 4.80 3.00
C VAL A 65 4.93 5.02 1.49
N ALA A 66 4.26 6.11 1.10
CA ALA A 66 3.98 6.39 -0.31
C ALA A 66 5.26 6.55 -1.13
N GLU A 67 6.30 7.19 -0.59
CA GLU A 67 7.55 7.39 -1.32
C GLU A 67 8.32 6.08 -1.54
N ARG A 68 7.92 5.01 -0.85
CA ARG A 68 8.48 3.67 -0.99
C ARG A 68 7.51 2.70 -1.65
N THR A 69 6.53 3.24 -2.37
CA THR A 69 5.43 2.45 -2.94
C THR A 69 5.28 2.77 -4.42
N THR A 70 5.04 1.72 -5.20
CA THR A 70 4.68 1.88 -6.62
C THR A 70 3.19 1.61 -6.77
N ALA A 71 2.54 2.36 -7.67
CA ALA A 71 1.14 2.17 -8.00
C ALA A 71 1.04 1.67 -9.43
N THR A 72 0.28 0.58 -9.62
CA THR A 72 0.09 -0.02 -10.94
C THR A 72 -1.41 -0.08 -11.22
N SER A 73 -1.82 0.46 -12.35
CA SER A 73 -3.22 0.37 -12.77
C SER A 73 -3.55 -1.09 -13.10
N VAL A 74 -4.62 -1.60 -12.51
CA VAL A 74 -5.01 -2.99 -12.67
C VAL A 74 -6.50 -3.09 -12.92
N SER A 75 -6.92 -4.20 -13.53
CA SER A 75 -8.32 -4.53 -13.66
C SER A 75 -8.49 -6.03 -13.48
N GLU A 76 -9.70 -6.43 -13.13
CA GLU A 76 -9.98 -7.85 -13.02
C GLU A 76 -10.07 -8.47 -14.40
N VAL A 77 -9.46 -9.63 -14.56
CA VAL A 77 -9.60 -10.44 -15.76
C VAL A 77 -9.91 -11.87 -15.34
N GLU A 78 -10.70 -12.54 -16.15
CA GLU A 78 -11.05 -13.93 -15.88
C GLU A 78 -10.02 -14.83 -16.52
N ILE A 79 -9.48 -15.74 -15.73
CA ILE A 79 -8.48 -16.70 -16.22
C ILE A 79 -9.21 -17.88 -16.85
N PRO A 80 -8.94 -18.20 -18.12
CA PRO A 80 -9.59 -19.33 -18.79
C PRO A 80 -9.16 -20.67 -18.23
#